data_d5284057afeaa1bf2c28d7990dc8caff
#
_entry.id   d5284057afeaa1bf2c28d7990dc8caff
#
_cell.length_a   1.000
_cell.length_b   1.000
_cell.length_c   1.000
_cell.angle_alpha   90.00
_cell.angle_beta   90.00
_cell.angle_gamma   90.00
#
_symmetry.space_group_name_H-M   'P 1'
#
loop_
_entity.id
_entity.type
_entity.pdbx_description
1 polymer ?
#
loop_
_entity_poly.entity_id
_entity_poly.type
_entity_poly.pdbx_seq_one_letter_code
_entity_poly.pdbx_strand_id
1 'polypeptide(L)'
;MPSLALESDTDTLDLDYVLKYGRGVQVLAGVTGMGLPPVQVRWLEGAGDGAVYRGRRVLPRDIDLPIAVIGTDRDDLRYLWSRFASILDGKCKLRMIEDDGTSWWCYVYRVGGGDYAYGVDTDGDTIIQTVVTLRAPNPYWTAEKAESKYIGG
;
A
#
# COMPACT_ATOMS: atom_id res chain seq x y z
N MET A 1 -9.48 -0.60 -14.85
CA MET A 1 -8.55 -1.27 -13.95
C MET A 1 -8.33 -0.43 -12.70
N PRO A 2 -8.50 -0.96 -11.49
CA PRO A 2 -8.32 -0.16 -10.28
C PRO A 2 -6.91 0.41 -10.17
N SER A 3 -6.78 1.55 -9.50
CA SER A 3 -5.50 2.17 -9.25
C SER A 3 -5.29 2.37 -7.75
N LEU A 4 -4.05 2.57 -7.34
CA LEU A 4 -3.68 2.78 -5.95
C LEU A 4 -3.13 4.19 -5.76
N ALA A 5 -3.37 4.74 -4.59
CA ALA A 5 -2.81 6.03 -4.19
C ALA A 5 -2.45 6.01 -2.71
N LEU A 6 -1.44 6.78 -2.34
CA LEU A 6 -1.08 7.03 -0.95
C LEU A 6 -1.41 8.47 -0.60
N GLU A 7 -2.03 8.67 0.56
CA GLU A 7 -2.41 10.00 1.03
C GLU A 7 -1.92 10.23 2.45
N SER A 8 -1.16 11.30 2.64
CA SER A 8 -0.85 11.82 3.98
C SER A 8 -1.71 13.05 4.25
N ASP A 9 -1.51 13.68 5.40
CA ASP A 9 -2.25 14.91 5.75
C ASP A 9 -1.90 16.07 4.82
N THR A 10 -0.74 16.05 4.18
CA THR A 10 -0.22 17.18 3.41
C THR A 10 -0.01 16.87 1.93
N ASP A 11 -0.09 15.61 1.52
CA ASP A 11 0.25 15.23 0.14
C ASP A 11 -0.50 13.99 -0.28
N THR A 12 -0.74 13.88 -1.58
CA THR A 12 -1.36 12.70 -2.20
C THR A 12 -0.47 12.25 -3.36
N LEU A 13 -0.21 10.96 -3.43
CA LEU A 13 0.66 10.38 -4.45
C LEU A 13 -0.08 9.27 -5.19
N ASP A 14 -0.27 9.48 -6.49
CA ASP A 14 -0.86 8.48 -7.38
C ASP A 14 0.20 7.42 -7.70
N LEU A 15 -0.07 6.17 -7.39
CA LEU A 15 0.88 5.06 -7.60
C LEU A 15 0.80 4.48 -9.01
N ASP A 16 0.00 5.08 -9.88
CA ASP A 16 -0.08 4.74 -11.30
C ASP A 16 0.38 5.89 -12.20
N TYR A 17 1.16 6.79 -11.63
CA TYR A 17 1.54 8.04 -12.29
C TYR A 17 2.40 7.82 -13.53
N VAL A 18 3.28 6.81 -13.51
CA VAL A 18 4.17 6.52 -14.64
C VAL A 18 3.40 6.08 -15.88
N LEU A 19 2.35 5.30 -15.68
CA LEU A 19 1.49 4.87 -16.80
C LEU A 19 0.79 6.05 -17.48
N LYS A 20 0.56 7.13 -16.74
CA LYS A 20 -0.13 8.32 -17.27
C LYS A 20 0.85 9.36 -17.81
N TYR A 21 1.99 9.55 -17.15
CA TYR A 21 2.86 10.70 -17.38
C TYR A 21 4.32 10.36 -17.67
N GLY A 22 4.69 9.07 -17.63
CA GLY A 22 6.05 8.61 -17.92
C GLY A 22 7.07 8.85 -16.82
N ARG A 23 6.69 9.44 -15.69
CA ARG A 23 7.53 9.66 -14.52
C ARG A 23 6.69 9.58 -13.26
N GLY A 24 7.32 9.39 -12.13
CA GLY A 24 6.65 9.33 -10.85
C GLY A 24 6.81 8.00 -10.16
N VAL A 25 5.88 7.66 -9.30
CA VAL A 25 5.87 6.41 -8.56
C VAL A 25 4.84 5.48 -9.18
N GLN A 26 5.25 4.24 -9.45
CA GLN A 26 4.38 3.25 -10.08
C GLN A 26 4.36 1.97 -9.24
N VAL A 27 3.17 1.49 -8.92
CA VAL A 27 3.02 0.19 -8.29
C VAL A 27 3.23 -0.89 -9.37
N LEU A 28 3.99 -1.92 -9.00
CA LEU A 28 4.30 -3.05 -9.87
C LEU A 28 3.39 -4.24 -9.54
N ALA A 29 3.42 -5.25 -10.41
CA ALA A 29 2.71 -6.49 -10.15
C ALA A 29 3.27 -7.19 -8.91
N GLY A 30 2.41 -7.90 -8.19
CA GLY A 30 2.84 -8.66 -7.02
C GLY A 30 2.51 -8.03 -5.68
N VAL A 31 1.59 -7.08 -5.64
CA VAL A 31 1.07 -6.56 -4.36
C VAL A 31 0.43 -7.71 -3.60
N THR A 32 0.87 -7.94 -2.36
CA THR A 32 0.34 -8.99 -1.49
C THR A 32 -0.25 -8.38 -0.22
N GLY A 33 -1.05 -9.17 0.49
CA GLY A 33 -1.71 -8.71 1.72
C GLY A 33 -3.09 -8.12 1.49
N MET A 34 -3.57 -8.19 0.26
CA MET A 34 -4.94 -7.75 -0.09
C MET A 34 -5.93 -8.89 0.19
N GLY A 35 -7.21 -8.59 0.09
CA GLY A 35 -8.26 -9.59 0.28
C GLY A 35 -8.66 -9.75 1.73
N LEU A 36 -8.91 -10.97 2.15
CA LEU A 36 -9.37 -11.25 3.51
C LEU A 36 -8.27 -10.94 4.53
N PRO A 37 -8.62 -10.38 5.69
CA PRO A 37 -7.63 -10.09 6.72
C PRO A 37 -7.08 -11.36 7.34
N PRO A 38 -5.83 -11.34 7.83
CA PRO A 38 -5.28 -12.48 8.54
C PRO A 38 -6.01 -12.72 9.85
N VAL A 39 -6.12 -13.98 10.24
CA VAL A 39 -6.82 -14.37 11.46
C VAL A 39 -5.96 -15.31 12.27
N GLN A 40 -6.11 -15.23 13.58
CA GLN A 40 -5.58 -16.21 14.52
C GLN A 40 -6.76 -16.97 15.09
N VAL A 41 -6.78 -18.29 14.86
CA VAL A 41 -7.88 -19.16 15.31
C VAL A 41 -7.46 -19.85 16.59
N ARG A 42 -8.37 -19.91 17.54
CA ARG A 42 -8.16 -20.58 18.83
C ARG A 42 -8.90 -21.91 18.85
N TRP A 43 -8.17 -22.94 19.20
CA TRP A 43 -8.68 -24.31 19.24
C TRP A 43 -8.52 -24.87 20.63
N LEU A 44 -9.49 -25.69 21.05
CA LEU A 44 -9.35 -26.50 22.24
C LEU A 44 -9.20 -27.96 21.80
N GLU A 45 -8.06 -28.54 22.12
CA GLU A 45 -7.84 -29.96 21.89
C GLU A 45 -8.18 -30.74 23.15
N GLY A 46 -9.00 -31.76 22.99
CA GLY A 46 -9.42 -32.59 24.10
C GLY A 46 -8.88 -34.00 23.98
N ALA A 47 -9.33 -34.88 24.87
CA ALA A 47 -9.06 -36.31 24.78
C ALA A 47 -9.96 -36.90 23.69
N GLY A 48 -9.36 -37.35 22.60
CA GLY A 48 -10.10 -37.88 21.44
C GLY A 48 -9.66 -37.20 20.18
N ASP A 49 -10.34 -37.46 19.10
CA ASP A 49 -9.98 -36.96 17.78
C ASP A 49 -10.45 -35.54 17.58
N GLY A 50 -9.59 -34.76 16.89
CA GLY A 50 -9.92 -33.43 16.45
C GLY A 50 -9.78 -32.38 17.53
N ALA A 51 -10.31 -31.21 17.25
CA ALA A 51 -10.25 -30.04 18.13
C ALA A 51 -11.56 -29.27 18.02
N VAL A 52 -11.88 -28.50 19.07
CA VAL A 52 -13.08 -27.68 19.11
C VAL A 52 -12.71 -26.23 18.82
N TYR A 53 -13.43 -25.61 17.89
CA TYR A 53 -13.26 -24.21 17.57
C TYR A 53 -13.68 -23.33 18.74
N ARG A 54 -12.79 -22.45 19.19
CA ARG A 54 -13.02 -21.59 20.37
C ARG A 54 -13.12 -20.11 20.00
N GLY A 55 -13.03 -19.77 18.74
CA GLY A 55 -13.11 -18.40 18.30
C GLY A 55 -11.88 -17.97 17.49
N ARG A 56 -11.90 -16.74 17.05
CA ARG A 56 -10.82 -16.18 16.25
C ARG A 56 -10.58 -14.73 16.61
N ARG A 57 -9.38 -14.27 16.30
CA ARG A 57 -9.00 -12.88 16.41
C ARG A 57 -8.54 -12.43 15.03
N VAL A 58 -9.05 -11.29 14.56
CA VAL A 58 -8.59 -10.67 13.33
C VAL A 58 -7.31 -9.89 13.65
N LEU A 59 -6.27 -10.13 12.84
CA LEU A 59 -4.96 -9.55 13.05
C LEU A 59 -4.75 -8.33 12.15
N PRO A 60 -3.78 -7.47 12.49
CA PRO A 60 -3.36 -6.41 11.56
C PRO A 60 -2.93 -6.99 10.23
N ARG A 61 -3.12 -6.23 9.16
CA ARG A 61 -2.78 -6.64 7.81
C ARG A 61 -1.44 -6.04 7.40
N ASP A 62 -0.57 -6.87 6.84
CA ASP A 62 0.66 -6.40 6.21
C ASP A 62 0.51 -6.46 4.70
N ILE A 63 0.82 -5.36 4.04
CA ILE A 63 0.73 -5.22 2.59
C ILE A 63 2.14 -4.99 2.05
N ASP A 64 2.59 -5.88 1.17
CA ASP A 64 3.86 -5.70 0.47
C ASP A 64 3.58 -5.03 -0.87
N LEU A 65 4.18 -3.86 -1.05
CA LEU A 65 3.92 -2.98 -2.17
C LEU A 65 5.19 -2.85 -3.00
N PRO A 66 5.33 -3.63 -4.09
CA PRO A 66 6.44 -3.43 -5.01
C PRO A 66 6.20 -2.18 -5.84
N ILE A 67 7.19 -1.29 -5.85
CA ILE A 67 7.07 -0.03 -6.56
C ILE A 67 8.33 0.27 -7.37
N ALA A 68 8.17 1.11 -8.39
CA ALA A 68 9.26 1.74 -9.11
C ALA A 68 9.09 3.25 -9.03
N VAL A 69 10.16 3.95 -8.72
CA VAL A 69 10.21 5.41 -8.80
C VAL A 69 11.05 5.76 -10.00
N ILE A 70 10.47 6.48 -10.94
CA ILE A 70 11.11 6.80 -12.23
C ILE A 70 11.15 8.32 -12.38
N GLY A 71 12.35 8.87 -12.50
CA GLY A 71 12.57 10.28 -12.73
C GLY A 71 13.11 10.54 -14.12
N THR A 72 13.00 11.79 -14.55
CA THR A 72 13.57 12.21 -15.84
C THR A 72 15.08 12.35 -15.78
N ASP A 73 15.61 12.66 -14.58
CA ASP A 73 17.03 12.71 -14.30
C ASP A 73 17.27 12.39 -12.82
N ARG A 74 18.52 12.49 -12.39
CA ARG A 74 18.89 12.18 -11.01
C ARG A 74 18.21 13.10 -10.00
N ASP A 75 18.11 14.38 -10.29
CA ASP A 75 17.49 15.35 -9.40
C ASP A 75 15.99 15.10 -9.27
N ASP A 76 15.33 14.78 -10.38
CA ASP A 76 13.91 14.43 -10.38
C ASP A 76 13.66 13.15 -9.59
N LEU A 77 14.52 12.15 -9.74
CA LEU A 77 14.42 10.90 -8.99
C LEU A 77 14.53 11.16 -7.49
N ARG A 78 15.49 11.99 -7.07
CA ARG A 78 15.67 12.34 -5.66
C ARG A 78 14.46 13.10 -5.11
N TYR A 79 13.89 13.99 -5.89
CA TYR A 79 12.68 14.71 -5.51
C TYR A 79 11.52 13.75 -5.29
N LEU A 80 11.28 12.83 -6.25
CA LEU A 80 10.19 11.87 -6.16
C LEU A 80 10.37 10.91 -4.99
N TRP A 81 11.61 10.45 -4.77
CA TRP A 81 11.92 9.57 -3.65
C TRP A 81 11.69 10.26 -2.32
N SER A 82 12.12 11.51 -2.19
CA SER A 82 11.90 12.30 -0.98
C SER A 82 10.42 12.51 -0.70
N ARG A 83 9.63 12.77 -1.73
CA ARG A 83 8.20 12.93 -1.62
C ARG A 83 7.53 11.64 -1.16
N PHE A 84 7.92 10.52 -1.74
CA PHE A 84 7.43 9.19 -1.36
C PHE A 84 7.78 8.87 0.10
N ALA A 85 9.02 9.13 0.49
CA ALA A 85 9.47 8.90 1.86
C ALA A 85 8.71 9.77 2.86
N SER A 86 8.44 11.02 2.51
CA SER A 86 7.69 11.93 3.38
C SER A 86 6.27 11.46 3.64
N ILE A 87 5.61 10.92 2.61
CA ILE A 87 4.26 10.39 2.77
C ILE A 87 4.26 9.16 3.69
N LEU A 88 5.29 8.34 3.60
CA LEU A 88 5.43 7.13 4.42
C LEU A 88 6.00 7.39 5.81
N ASP A 89 6.34 8.62 6.12
CA ASP A 89 6.90 8.98 7.43
C ASP A 89 5.76 9.21 8.43
N GLY A 90 5.05 8.15 8.75
CA GLY A 90 3.96 8.19 9.71
C GLY A 90 2.68 7.59 9.13
N LYS A 91 1.56 8.02 9.67
CA LYS A 91 0.26 7.52 9.29
C LYS A 91 -0.14 8.06 7.92
N CYS A 92 -0.55 7.17 7.04
CA CYS A 92 -1.09 7.56 5.75
C CYS A 92 -2.25 6.63 5.37
N LYS A 93 -2.98 7.01 4.32
CA LYS A 93 -4.05 6.17 3.76
C LYS A 93 -3.53 5.49 2.50
N LEU A 94 -3.77 4.20 2.40
CA LEU A 94 -3.66 3.49 1.14
C LEU A 94 -5.06 3.41 0.54
N ARG A 95 -5.23 3.98 -0.64
CA ARG A 95 -6.54 4.07 -1.31
C ARG A 95 -6.51 3.26 -2.59
N MET A 96 -7.51 2.41 -2.76
CA MET A 96 -7.78 1.72 -4.01
C MET A 96 -8.95 2.41 -4.70
N ILE A 97 -8.76 2.85 -5.94
CA ILE A 97 -9.75 3.59 -6.70
C ILE A 97 -10.25 2.70 -7.83
N GLU A 98 -11.56 2.44 -7.83
CA GLU A 98 -12.20 1.64 -8.86
C GLU A 98 -12.50 2.47 -10.09
N ASP A 99 -12.77 1.79 -11.23
CA ASP A 99 -13.03 2.45 -12.50
C ASP A 99 -14.30 3.30 -12.48
N ASP A 100 -15.25 2.97 -11.61
CA ASP A 100 -16.51 3.73 -11.49
C ASP A 100 -16.41 4.92 -10.54
N GLY A 101 -15.23 5.19 -10.01
CA GLY A 101 -14.97 6.31 -9.10
C GLY A 101 -15.19 6.02 -7.63
N THR A 102 -15.67 4.81 -7.29
CA THR A 102 -15.71 4.40 -5.88
C THR A 102 -14.30 4.09 -5.39
N SER A 103 -14.08 4.23 -4.12
CA SER A 103 -12.76 3.92 -3.55
C SER A 103 -12.88 3.23 -2.20
N TRP A 104 -11.81 2.55 -1.84
CA TRP A 104 -11.66 1.84 -0.57
C TRP A 104 -10.34 2.29 0.01
N TRP A 105 -10.28 2.52 1.30
CA TRP A 105 -9.05 2.96 1.94
C TRP A 105 -8.88 2.34 3.31
N CYS A 106 -7.63 2.28 3.75
CA CYS A 106 -7.28 1.95 5.12
C CYS A 106 -6.07 2.77 5.54
N TYR A 107 -5.94 3.02 6.84
CA TYR A 107 -4.73 3.64 7.37
C TYR A 107 -3.62 2.61 7.42
N VAL A 108 -2.44 3.03 7.01
CA VAL A 108 -1.25 2.17 7.00
C VAL A 108 -0.05 2.93 7.56
N TYR A 109 0.92 2.14 8.04
CA TYR A 109 2.21 2.63 8.51
C TYR A 109 3.30 1.80 7.85
N ARG A 110 4.35 2.45 7.41
CA ARG A 110 5.51 1.71 6.88
C ARG A 110 6.20 1.00 8.04
N VAL A 111 6.40 -0.31 7.92
CA VAL A 111 7.06 -1.11 8.94
C VAL A 111 8.34 -1.76 8.42
N GLY A 112 8.62 -1.67 7.14
CA GLY A 112 9.84 -2.23 6.57
C GLY A 112 9.96 -1.96 5.09
N GLY A 113 11.05 -2.44 4.49
CA GLY A 113 11.29 -2.27 3.08
C GLY A 113 11.72 -0.87 2.69
N GLY A 114 11.79 -0.62 1.38
CA GLY A 114 12.14 0.68 0.84
C GLY A 114 13.62 0.89 0.59
N ASP A 115 14.44 -0.12 0.82
CA ASP A 115 15.86 -0.08 0.49
C ASP A 115 16.09 -0.53 -0.95
N TYR A 116 17.18 -0.08 -1.54
CA TYR A 116 17.54 -0.43 -2.90
C TYR A 116 19.05 -0.54 -3.03
N ALA A 117 19.51 -1.31 -4.02
CA ALA A 117 20.92 -1.43 -4.34
C ALA A 117 21.36 -0.29 -5.28
N TYR A 118 22.56 0.21 -5.07
CA TYR A 118 23.14 1.25 -5.90
C TYR A 118 24.50 0.81 -6.42
N GLY A 119 24.79 1.13 -7.66
CA GLY A 119 26.08 0.82 -8.28
C GLY A 119 25.97 0.83 -9.79
N VAL A 120 27.04 0.39 -10.45
CA VAL A 120 27.07 0.25 -11.90
C VAL A 120 26.06 -0.82 -12.32
N ASP A 121 25.24 -0.52 -13.31
CA ASP A 121 24.18 -1.39 -13.83
C ASP A 121 23.09 -1.71 -12.82
N THR A 122 22.93 -0.87 -11.79
CA THR A 122 21.86 -1.01 -10.80
C THR A 122 21.02 0.25 -10.74
N ASP A 123 19.95 0.20 -9.94
CA ASP A 123 19.06 1.34 -9.74
C ASP A 123 19.78 2.50 -9.06
N GLY A 124 19.19 3.67 -9.13
CA GLY A 124 19.63 4.85 -8.39
C GLY A 124 20.01 6.03 -9.24
N ASP A 125 19.99 5.91 -10.56
CA ASP A 125 20.26 7.04 -11.45
C ASP A 125 18.97 7.72 -11.90
N THR A 126 18.11 7.01 -12.60
CA THR A 126 16.79 7.50 -13.00
C THR A 126 15.65 6.62 -12.52
N ILE A 127 15.95 5.42 -12.03
CA ILE A 127 14.95 4.46 -11.57
C ILE A 127 15.38 3.82 -10.25
N ILE A 128 14.43 3.66 -9.35
CA ILE A 128 14.59 2.88 -8.12
C ILE A 128 13.44 1.89 -8.08
N GLN A 129 13.78 0.61 -7.88
CA GLN A 129 12.79 -0.45 -7.67
C GLN A 129 12.98 -1.03 -6.28
N THR A 130 11.88 -1.13 -5.53
CA THR A 130 11.93 -1.63 -4.16
C THR A 130 10.59 -2.19 -3.76
N VAL A 131 10.55 -2.85 -2.60
CA VAL A 131 9.32 -3.31 -1.97
C VAL A 131 9.19 -2.63 -0.63
N VAL A 132 8.04 -2.03 -0.38
CA VAL A 132 7.72 -1.40 0.89
C VAL A 132 6.66 -2.25 1.59
N THR A 133 6.86 -2.53 2.87
CA THR A 133 5.89 -3.25 3.68
C THR A 133 5.13 -2.25 4.54
N LEU A 134 3.81 -2.24 4.36
CA LEU A 134 2.89 -1.38 5.09
C LEU A 134 2.04 -2.24 6.02
N ARG A 135 1.79 -1.73 7.23
CA ARG A 135 0.91 -2.42 8.18
C ARG A 135 -0.34 -1.58 8.41
N ALA A 136 -1.49 -2.22 8.23
CA ALA A 136 -2.79 -1.65 8.57
C ALA A 136 -3.22 -2.23 9.92
N PRO A 137 -3.16 -1.44 11.01
CA PRO A 137 -3.60 -1.95 12.32
C PRO A 137 -5.05 -2.36 12.33
N ASN A 138 -5.90 -1.62 11.64
CA ASN A 138 -7.27 -2.02 11.36
C ASN A 138 -7.28 -2.62 9.94
N PRO A 139 -7.45 -3.95 9.80
CA PRO A 139 -7.30 -4.60 8.51
C PRO A 139 -8.49 -4.40 7.56
N TYR A 140 -9.54 -3.76 8.01
CA TYR A 140 -10.73 -3.56 7.20
C TYR A 140 -10.63 -2.32 6.34
N TRP A 141 -11.15 -2.42 5.13
CA TRP A 141 -11.20 -1.32 4.18
C TRP A 141 -12.47 -0.52 4.40
N THR A 142 -12.36 0.79 4.34
CA THR A 142 -13.49 1.70 4.43
C THR A 142 -13.90 2.11 3.02
N ALA A 143 -15.17 1.89 2.67
CA ALA A 143 -15.69 2.24 1.36
C ALA A 143 -16.04 3.73 1.31
N GLU A 144 -15.75 4.35 0.17
CA GLU A 144 -16.13 5.72 -0.09
C GLU A 144 -16.68 5.80 -1.52
N LYS A 145 -17.95 6.17 -1.64
CA LYS A 145 -18.61 6.28 -2.95
C LYS A 145 -18.35 7.64 -3.55
N ALA A 146 -18.15 7.68 -4.86
CA ALA A 146 -17.89 8.93 -5.56
C ALA A 146 -18.99 9.96 -5.33
N GLU A 147 -20.24 9.55 -5.38
CA GLU A 147 -21.39 10.46 -5.22
C GLU A 147 -21.74 10.79 -3.78
N SER A 148 -21.11 10.17 -2.79
CA SER A 148 -21.44 10.40 -1.38
C SER A 148 -21.18 11.86 -0.97
N LYS A 149 -20.16 12.46 -1.55
CA LYS A 149 -19.83 13.85 -1.25
C LYS A 149 -20.83 14.84 -1.82
N TYR A 150 -21.70 14.44 -2.74
CA TYR A 150 -22.77 15.29 -3.24
C TYR A 150 -24.04 15.12 -2.42
N ILE A 151 -24.27 13.92 -1.95
CA ILE A 151 -25.46 13.58 -1.18
C ILE A 151 -25.32 14.10 0.25
N GLY A 152 -24.16 13.96 0.82
CA GLY A 152 -23.89 14.42 2.16
C GLY A 152 -23.65 15.92 2.27
N GLY A 153 -23.55 16.54 1.10
CA GLY A 153 -23.37 17.99 1.02
C GLY A 153 -24.66 18.73 1.26
#